data_46b42eb6e24599b59ae22fe858794f98
#
_entry.id   46b42eb6e24599b59ae22fe858794f98
#
_cell.length_a   1.000
_cell.length_b   1.000
_cell.length_c   1.000
_cell.angle_alpha   90.00
_cell.angle_beta   90.00
_cell.angle_gamma   90.00
#
_symmetry.space_group_name_H-M   'P 1'
#
loop_
_entity.id
_entity.type
_entity.pdbx_description
1 polymer ?
#
loop_
_entity_poly.entity_id
_entity_poly.type
_entity_poly.pdbx_seq_one_letter_code
_entity_poly.pdbx_strand_id
1 'polypeptide(L)'
;MSTTMLTLILLIIMIAAFVLSSIKLKSPDISMAVAAVVLAIAGTIAVPELGNPVRYLVEGLFVNLDLALLFIAASIFVNIYAHSGAIAAITRGVVEKINNKWILMSIMGVLMLIPGALTGAGSVAIFVLGGLVNTVLEYLGISQKKRTVFICFFAMLSAACPPINLWTMLMTAQANMPYVGFTWLLLIPIVIAGAFTIVYVGWGAKPQNKEETLAKFPPKDPKLKWWRIVLPFVAIVGLFLLALYDPWGLPVLGLPLMFLIAAVVALLCNPKKTTFKEYLGILDDTMEQVFPLVANVLSIGVLQSAMAATGVRGLIGSTAVGLPLVLIYVLIIFVGPICQGCFNYGVSIVLGGPLIFMFNTLGMDVTVICAALSLIFPLGDTLPPSRIVGRLACETTDYKESYLSFFKTLVLPMLFLGAMAVAMMILHSKLAFLY
;
A
#
# COMPACT_ATOMS: atom_id res chain seq x y z
N MET A 1 10.93 28.17 29.53
CA MET A 1 11.23 27.70 28.16
C MET A 1 9.98 27.93 27.35
N SER A 2 10.05 28.45 26.11
CA SER A 2 8.82 28.62 25.31
C SER A 2 8.25 27.24 24.95
N THR A 3 6.94 27.13 24.82
CA THR A 3 6.25 25.89 24.45
C THR A 3 6.81 25.32 23.13
N THR A 4 7.08 26.19 22.16
CA THR A 4 7.67 25.79 20.87
C THR A 4 9.07 25.17 21.02
N MET A 5 9.92 25.73 21.89
CA MET A 5 11.26 25.20 22.14
C MET A 5 11.19 23.84 22.83
N LEU A 6 10.28 23.65 23.76
CA LEU A 6 10.05 22.37 24.42
C LEU A 6 9.61 21.29 23.42
N THR A 7 8.61 21.60 22.59
CA THR A 7 8.10 20.69 21.57
C THR A 7 9.18 20.35 20.51
N LEU A 8 10.05 21.30 20.17
CA LEU A 8 11.21 21.03 19.29
C LEU A 8 12.19 20.04 19.92
N ILE A 9 12.49 20.18 21.21
CA ILE A 9 13.33 19.22 21.93
C ILE A 9 12.69 17.84 21.93
N LEU A 10 11.39 17.73 22.18
CA LEU A 10 10.65 16.48 22.16
C LEU A 10 10.68 15.83 20.75
N LEU A 11 10.56 16.62 19.69
CA LEU A 11 10.72 16.15 18.31
C LEU A 11 12.11 15.57 18.05
N ILE A 12 13.17 16.26 18.52
CA ILE A 12 14.55 15.80 18.37
C ILE A 12 14.75 14.49 19.15
N ILE A 13 14.25 14.39 20.38
CA ILE A 13 14.30 13.16 21.20
C ILE A 13 13.61 12.00 20.47
N MET A 14 12.43 12.23 19.91
CA MET A 14 11.68 11.24 19.14
C MET A 14 12.49 10.74 17.94
N ILE A 15 13.04 11.65 17.14
CA ILE A 15 13.84 11.32 15.94
C ILE A 15 15.11 10.54 16.37
N ALA A 16 15.80 11.00 17.42
CA ALA A 16 16.98 10.31 17.93
C ALA A 16 16.65 8.89 18.41
N ALA A 17 15.56 8.72 19.16
CA ALA A 17 15.11 7.41 19.62
C ALA A 17 14.76 6.49 18.44
N PHE A 18 14.07 7.02 17.42
CA PHE A 18 13.77 6.26 16.21
C PHE A 18 15.04 5.83 15.46
N VAL A 19 15.95 6.75 15.19
CA VAL A 19 17.20 6.46 14.45
C VAL A 19 18.07 5.45 15.19
N LEU A 20 18.30 5.66 16.49
CA LEU A 20 19.13 4.77 17.30
C LEU A 20 18.54 3.36 17.41
N SER A 21 17.21 3.25 17.59
CA SER A 21 16.53 1.95 17.62
C SER A 21 16.52 1.29 16.23
N SER A 22 16.32 2.03 15.15
CA SER A 22 16.36 1.50 13.78
C SER A 22 17.71 0.90 13.41
N ILE A 23 18.81 1.53 13.84
CA ILE A 23 20.17 1.01 13.61
C ILE A 23 20.39 -0.30 14.36
N LYS A 24 19.89 -0.41 15.59
CA LYS A 24 20.09 -1.60 16.45
C LYS A 24 19.11 -2.73 16.10
N LEU A 25 17.84 -2.44 15.96
CA LEU A 25 16.76 -3.43 15.84
C LEU A 25 16.47 -3.83 14.39
N LYS A 26 16.86 -3.00 13.42
CA LYS A 26 16.63 -3.21 11.98
C LYS A 26 15.16 -3.47 11.63
N SER A 27 14.22 -3.05 12.50
CA SER A 27 12.78 -3.14 12.33
C SER A 27 12.16 -1.75 12.49
N PRO A 28 11.58 -1.16 11.43
CA PRO A 28 10.93 0.15 11.51
C PRO A 28 9.77 0.16 12.51
N ASP A 29 9.02 -0.93 12.58
CA ASP A 29 7.82 -1.04 13.41
C ASP A 29 8.14 -0.95 14.89
N ILE A 30 9.11 -1.75 15.33
CA ILE A 30 9.60 -1.72 16.72
C ILE A 30 10.25 -0.37 17.01
N SER A 31 10.96 0.21 16.04
CA SER A 31 11.61 1.52 16.21
C SER A 31 10.61 2.65 16.37
N MET A 32 9.46 2.61 15.66
CA MET A 32 8.36 3.54 15.88
C MET A 32 7.75 3.39 17.27
N ALA A 33 7.51 2.16 17.71
CA ALA A 33 6.99 1.91 19.06
C ALA A 33 7.96 2.43 20.15
N VAL A 34 9.26 2.18 20.00
CA VAL A 34 10.28 2.70 20.92
C VAL A 34 10.30 4.22 20.91
N ALA A 35 10.27 4.86 19.74
CA ALA A 35 10.23 6.31 19.63
C ALA A 35 8.98 6.91 20.29
N ALA A 36 7.83 6.25 20.14
CA ALA A 36 6.58 6.66 20.76
C ALA A 36 6.66 6.57 22.30
N VAL A 37 7.19 5.48 22.84
CA VAL A 37 7.36 5.29 24.30
C VAL A 37 8.33 6.33 24.86
N VAL A 38 9.48 6.55 24.21
CA VAL A 38 10.46 7.55 24.63
C VAL A 38 9.87 8.95 24.59
N LEU A 39 9.13 9.30 23.51
CA LEU A 39 8.44 10.58 23.38
C LEU A 39 7.38 10.76 24.48
N ALA A 40 6.61 9.73 24.77
CA ALA A 40 5.59 9.74 25.79
C ALA A 40 6.16 10.00 27.19
N ILE A 41 7.22 9.27 27.54
CA ILE A 41 7.91 9.45 28.83
C ILE A 41 8.55 10.85 28.92
N ALA A 42 9.29 11.27 27.90
CA ALA A 42 9.92 12.57 27.85
C ALA A 42 8.88 13.72 27.93
N GLY A 43 7.77 13.57 27.21
CA GLY A 43 6.64 14.52 27.25
C GLY A 43 6.05 14.65 28.65
N THR A 44 5.77 13.54 29.33
CA THR A 44 5.19 13.54 30.67
C THR A 44 6.16 14.13 31.71
N ILE A 45 7.49 13.87 31.58
CA ILE A 45 8.48 14.50 32.46
C ILE A 45 8.53 16.01 32.24
N ALA A 46 8.45 16.46 30.99
CA ALA A 46 8.54 17.86 30.63
C ALA A 46 7.24 18.66 30.94
N VAL A 47 6.09 18.00 30.84
CA VAL A 47 4.75 18.55 31.05
C VAL A 47 3.93 17.55 31.88
N PRO A 48 4.02 17.60 33.21
CA PRO A 48 3.32 16.65 34.10
C PRO A 48 1.80 16.63 33.94
N GLU A 49 1.21 17.71 33.41
CA GLU A 49 -0.22 17.84 33.13
C GLU A 49 -0.71 16.89 32.01
N LEU A 50 0.20 16.32 31.20
CA LEU A 50 -0.15 15.29 30.20
C LEU A 50 -0.65 13.99 30.86
N GLY A 51 -0.42 13.80 32.14
CA GLY A 51 -0.87 12.65 32.89
C GLY A 51 -0.09 11.36 32.59
N ASN A 52 -0.76 10.21 32.72
CA ASN A 52 -0.10 8.92 32.60
C ASN A 52 0.22 8.57 31.12
N PRO A 53 1.51 8.42 30.75
CA PRO A 53 1.90 8.08 29.38
C PRO A 53 1.35 6.73 28.90
N VAL A 54 1.16 5.76 29.81
CA VAL A 54 0.62 4.44 29.45
C VAL A 54 -0.78 4.55 28.86
N ARG A 55 -1.59 5.48 29.35
CA ARG A 55 -2.96 5.67 28.88
C ARG A 55 -3.01 5.95 27.36
N TYR A 56 -2.35 7.01 26.91
CA TYR A 56 -2.41 7.37 25.49
C TYR A 56 -1.58 6.47 24.58
N LEU A 57 -0.57 5.77 25.11
CA LEU A 57 0.11 4.70 24.37
C LEU A 57 -0.83 3.50 24.12
N VAL A 58 -1.57 3.08 25.16
CA VAL A 58 -2.57 2.00 25.02
C VAL A 58 -3.74 2.42 24.12
N GLU A 59 -4.28 3.64 24.30
CA GLU A 59 -5.31 4.18 23.40
C GLU A 59 -4.81 4.18 21.95
N GLY A 60 -3.54 4.50 21.72
CA GLY A 60 -2.89 4.48 20.42
C GLY A 60 -2.91 3.12 19.72
N LEU A 61 -2.79 2.02 20.45
CA LEU A 61 -2.89 0.67 19.88
C LEU A 61 -4.25 0.41 19.22
N PHE A 62 -5.30 1.01 19.73
CA PHE A 62 -6.67 0.79 19.25
C PHE A 62 -7.09 1.77 18.15
N VAL A 63 -6.38 2.89 17.95
CA VAL A 63 -6.74 3.91 16.95
C VAL A 63 -6.87 3.34 15.55
N ASN A 64 -6.00 2.42 15.17
CA ASN A 64 -5.96 1.82 13.84
C ASN A 64 -6.33 0.33 13.84
N LEU A 65 -7.03 -0.16 14.86
CA LEU A 65 -7.37 -1.58 14.98
C LEU A 65 -8.22 -2.08 13.82
N ASP A 66 -9.17 -1.27 13.35
CA ASP A 66 -10.02 -1.62 12.19
C ASP A 66 -9.19 -1.86 10.92
N LEU A 67 -8.12 -1.07 10.72
CA LEU A 67 -7.20 -1.27 9.61
C LEU A 67 -6.38 -2.55 9.76
N ALA A 68 -5.94 -2.87 10.96
CA ALA A 68 -5.25 -4.13 11.25
C ALA A 68 -6.14 -5.34 10.95
N LEU A 69 -7.40 -5.31 11.39
CA LEU A 69 -8.40 -6.35 11.10
C LEU A 69 -8.70 -6.46 9.60
N LEU A 70 -8.74 -5.31 8.90
CA LEU A 70 -8.92 -5.28 7.45
C LEU A 70 -7.79 -6.00 6.73
N PHE A 71 -6.52 -5.76 7.11
CA PHE A 71 -5.39 -6.47 6.51
C PHE A 71 -5.46 -7.98 6.69
N ILE A 72 -5.77 -8.41 7.90
CA ILE A 72 -5.91 -9.84 8.21
C ILE A 72 -6.98 -10.45 7.32
N ALA A 73 -8.18 -9.88 7.32
CA ALA A 73 -9.33 -10.42 6.59
C ALA A 73 -9.12 -10.43 5.07
N ALA A 74 -8.58 -9.33 4.51
CA ALA A 74 -8.31 -9.21 3.08
C ALA A 74 -7.21 -10.17 2.64
N SER A 75 -6.15 -10.34 3.43
CA SER A 75 -5.07 -11.29 3.09
C SER A 75 -5.51 -12.74 3.19
N ILE A 76 -6.34 -13.10 4.17
CA ILE A 76 -6.99 -14.41 4.24
C ILE A 76 -7.78 -14.67 2.95
N PHE A 77 -8.61 -13.74 2.53
CA PHE A 77 -9.36 -13.87 1.28
C PHE A 77 -8.43 -14.08 0.07
N VAL A 78 -7.43 -13.22 -0.11
CA VAL A 78 -6.52 -13.26 -1.26
C VAL A 78 -5.73 -14.57 -1.29
N ASN A 79 -5.22 -15.04 -0.15
CA ASN A 79 -4.43 -16.27 -0.09
C ASN A 79 -5.29 -17.54 -0.30
N ILE A 80 -6.50 -17.60 0.27
CA ILE A 80 -7.46 -18.69 -0.01
C ILE A 80 -7.81 -18.70 -1.50
N TYR A 81 -8.07 -17.53 -2.09
CA TYR A 81 -8.38 -17.41 -3.50
C TYR A 81 -7.20 -17.83 -4.40
N ALA A 82 -5.99 -17.42 -4.06
CA ALA A 82 -4.76 -17.82 -4.77
C ALA A 82 -4.54 -19.34 -4.71
N HIS A 83 -4.76 -19.96 -3.54
CA HIS A 83 -4.60 -21.40 -3.33
C HIS A 83 -5.56 -22.23 -4.21
N SER A 84 -6.73 -21.71 -4.54
CA SER A 84 -7.69 -22.39 -5.43
C SER A 84 -7.14 -22.63 -6.85
N GLY A 85 -6.05 -21.95 -7.23
CA GLY A 85 -5.48 -21.95 -8.57
C GLY A 85 -6.21 -21.05 -9.56
N ALA A 86 -7.18 -20.26 -9.09
CA ALA A 86 -7.98 -19.36 -9.93
C ALA A 86 -7.09 -18.34 -10.66
N ILE A 87 -6.12 -17.74 -9.96
CA ILE A 87 -5.20 -16.76 -10.52
C ILE A 87 -4.33 -17.36 -11.63
N ALA A 88 -3.77 -18.55 -11.40
CA ALA A 88 -2.98 -19.25 -12.42
C ALA A 88 -3.84 -19.64 -13.64
N ALA A 89 -5.09 -20.06 -13.41
CA ALA A 89 -6.02 -20.41 -14.50
C ALA A 89 -6.41 -19.18 -15.33
N ILE A 90 -6.63 -18.02 -14.71
CA ILE A 90 -6.87 -16.75 -15.40
C ILE A 90 -5.67 -16.38 -16.25
N THR A 91 -4.47 -16.35 -15.65
CA THR A 91 -3.22 -15.95 -16.32
C THR A 91 -2.94 -16.85 -17.51
N ARG A 92 -3.03 -18.17 -17.32
CA ARG A 92 -2.86 -19.14 -18.41
C ARG A 92 -3.88 -18.92 -19.54
N GLY A 93 -5.17 -18.78 -19.21
CA GLY A 93 -6.23 -18.57 -20.20
C GLY A 93 -6.07 -17.26 -20.98
N VAL A 94 -5.51 -16.23 -20.37
CA VAL A 94 -5.16 -14.97 -21.02
C VAL A 94 -4.00 -15.17 -22.00
N VAL A 95 -2.92 -15.86 -21.60
CA VAL A 95 -1.78 -16.14 -22.47
C VAL A 95 -2.17 -17.04 -23.65
N GLU A 96 -3.04 -18.03 -23.43
CA GLU A 96 -3.53 -18.93 -24.48
C GLU A 96 -4.27 -18.17 -25.59
N LYS A 97 -5.11 -17.19 -25.22
CA LYS A 97 -6.03 -16.52 -26.16
C LYS A 97 -5.47 -15.23 -26.77
N ILE A 98 -4.54 -14.56 -26.11
CA ILE A 98 -4.09 -13.23 -26.49
C ILE A 98 -2.66 -13.30 -27.03
N ASN A 99 -2.48 -12.82 -28.27
CA ASN A 99 -1.16 -12.77 -28.93
C ASN A 99 -0.59 -11.34 -28.95
N ASN A 100 -1.41 -10.33 -28.72
CA ASN A 100 -0.94 -8.94 -28.71
C ASN A 100 -0.21 -8.63 -27.39
N LYS A 101 1.08 -8.28 -27.51
CA LYS A 101 1.93 -8.00 -26.34
C LYS A 101 1.42 -6.86 -25.46
N TRP A 102 0.88 -5.81 -26.07
CA TRP A 102 0.40 -4.64 -25.33
C TRP A 102 -0.84 -4.96 -24.51
N ILE A 103 -1.77 -5.71 -25.09
CA ILE A 103 -2.97 -6.19 -24.41
C ILE A 103 -2.56 -7.14 -23.28
N LEU A 104 -1.63 -8.06 -23.54
CA LEU A 104 -1.17 -9.03 -22.55
C LEU A 104 -0.49 -8.33 -21.38
N MET A 105 0.40 -7.37 -21.64
CA MET A 105 1.03 -6.55 -20.59
C MET A 105 0.00 -5.74 -19.81
N SER A 106 -0.99 -5.16 -20.47
CA SER A 106 -2.06 -4.41 -19.79
C SER A 106 -2.86 -5.29 -18.84
N ILE A 107 -3.21 -6.50 -19.28
CA ILE A 107 -3.93 -7.46 -18.43
C ILE A 107 -3.05 -7.90 -17.24
N MET A 108 -1.76 -8.15 -17.47
CA MET A 108 -0.83 -8.48 -16.39
C MET A 108 -0.71 -7.31 -15.39
N GLY A 109 -0.67 -6.08 -15.88
CA GLY A 109 -0.69 -4.89 -15.03
C GLY A 109 -1.97 -4.79 -14.20
N VAL A 110 -3.14 -4.96 -14.82
CA VAL A 110 -4.44 -4.94 -14.12
C VAL A 110 -4.51 -6.07 -13.08
N LEU A 111 -4.07 -7.28 -13.42
CA LEU A 111 -4.02 -8.39 -12.45
C LEU A 111 -3.12 -8.06 -11.27
N MET A 112 -1.97 -7.43 -11.49
CA MET A 112 -1.07 -6.98 -10.41
C MET A 112 -1.70 -5.92 -9.50
N LEU A 113 -2.62 -5.09 -10.01
CA LEU A 113 -3.29 -4.09 -9.17
C LEU A 113 -4.25 -4.72 -8.15
N ILE A 114 -4.91 -5.84 -8.48
CA ILE A 114 -6.00 -6.41 -7.68
C ILE A 114 -5.58 -6.78 -6.24
N PRO A 115 -4.52 -7.57 -5.97
CA PRO A 115 -4.22 -7.98 -4.61
C PRO A 115 -3.87 -6.80 -3.69
N GLY A 116 -3.09 -5.83 -4.19
CA GLY A 116 -2.75 -4.65 -3.40
C GLY A 116 -3.94 -3.71 -3.21
N ALA A 117 -4.81 -3.53 -4.21
CA ALA A 117 -6.05 -2.78 -4.08
C ALA A 117 -7.00 -3.36 -3.02
N LEU A 118 -6.96 -4.67 -2.83
CA LEU A 118 -7.80 -5.36 -1.83
C LEU A 118 -7.16 -5.39 -0.43
N THR A 119 -5.83 -5.35 -0.34
CA THR A 119 -5.09 -5.49 0.92
C THR A 119 -4.42 -4.20 1.38
N GLY A 120 -4.28 -3.19 0.51
CA GLY A 120 -3.49 -2.00 0.78
C GLY A 120 -1.97 -2.24 0.79
N ALA A 121 -1.49 -3.43 0.39
CA ALA A 121 -0.09 -3.81 0.48
C ALA A 121 0.48 -4.30 -0.87
N GLY A 122 1.47 -3.60 -1.41
CA GLY A 122 2.12 -3.96 -2.68
C GLY A 122 2.89 -5.28 -2.65
N SER A 123 3.43 -5.66 -1.50
CA SER A 123 4.11 -6.94 -1.30
C SER A 123 3.20 -8.14 -1.60
N VAL A 124 1.93 -8.06 -1.24
CA VAL A 124 0.94 -9.12 -1.51
C VAL A 124 0.77 -9.34 -3.01
N ALA A 125 0.78 -8.27 -3.82
CA ALA A 125 0.70 -8.41 -5.27
C ALA A 125 1.90 -9.18 -5.85
N ILE A 126 3.09 -8.97 -5.29
CA ILE A 126 4.29 -9.71 -5.72
C ILE A 126 4.21 -11.17 -5.29
N PHE A 127 3.84 -11.46 -4.04
CA PHE A 127 3.73 -12.84 -3.56
C PHE A 127 2.72 -13.65 -4.36
N VAL A 128 1.57 -13.07 -4.69
CA VAL A 128 0.45 -13.77 -5.32
C VAL A 128 0.63 -13.88 -6.84
N LEU A 129 1.15 -12.86 -7.50
CA LEU A 129 1.17 -12.74 -8.96
C LEU A 129 2.56 -12.56 -9.55
N GLY A 130 3.54 -12.11 -8.76
CA GLY A 130 4.84 -11.72 -9.28
C GLY A 130 5.51 -12.79 -10.12
N GLY A 131 5.53 -14.05 -9.66
CA GLY A 131 6.10 -15.18 -10.40
C GLY A 131 5.39 -15.48 -11.73
N LEU A 132 4.04 -15.45 -11.71
CA LEU A 132 3.24 -15.67 -12.93
C LEU A 132 3.45 -14.54 -13.94
N VAL A 133 3.44 -13.29 -13.48
CA VAL A 133 3.68 -12.12 -14.32
C VAL A 133 5.11 -12.12 -14.85
N ASN A 134 6.11 -12.49 -14.04
CA ASN A 134 7.49 -12.64 -14.50
C ASN A 134 7.60 -13.62 -15.68
N THR A 135 6.94 -14.78 -15.58
CA THR A 135 6.91 -15.81 -16.64
C THR A 135 6.29 -15.25 -17.94
N VAL A 136 5.20 -14.48 -17.83
CA VAL A 136 4.56 -13.87 -19.01
C VAL A 136 5.44 -12.79 -19.64
N LEU A 137 6.07 -11.94 -18.83
CA LEU A 137 6.97 -10.89 -19.33
C LEU A 137 8.25 -11.46 -19.94
N GLU A 138 8.72 -12.61 -19.45
CA GLU A 138 9.81 -13.37 -20.05
C GLU A 138 9.43 -13.88 -21.45
N TYR A 139 8.25 -14.48 -21.57
CA TYR A 139 7.68 -14.87 -22.87
C TYR A 139 7.63 -13.70 -23.87
N LEU A 140 7.30 -12.51 -23.40
CA LEU A 140 7.26 -11.32 -24.25
C LEU A 140 8.66 -10.79 -24.64
N GLY A 141 9.73 -11.45 -24.23
CA GLY A 141 11.11 -11.07 -24.55
C GLY A 141 11.58 -9.83 -23.80
N ILE A 142 10.97 -9.52 -22.64
CA ILE A 142 11.35 -8.39 -21.82
C ILE A 142 12.56 -8.76 -20.96
N SER A 143 13.60 -7.93 -20.98
CA SER A 143 14.82 -8.16 -20.19
C SER A 143 14.52 -8.24 -18.70
N GLN A 144 15.29 -9.04 -17.95
CA GLN A 144 15.11 -9.27 -16.52
C GLN A 144 14.99 -7.96 -15.74
N LYS A 145 15.88 -6.99 -15.99
CA LYS A 145 15.82 -5.66 -15.37
C LYS A 145 14.47 -4.96 -15.58
N LYS A 146 13.95 -4.95 -16.79
CA LYS A 146 12.66 -4.35 -17.12
C LYS A 146 11.48 -5.13 -16.53
N ARG A 147 11.58 -6.48 -16.42
CA ARG A 147 10.58 -7.31 -15.72
C ARG A 147 10.50 -6.95 -14.24
N THR A 148 11.66 -6.81 -13.59
CA THR A 148 11.75 -6.37 -12.18
C THR A 148 11.13 -5.00 -11.99
N VAL A 149 11.41 -4.05 -12.90
CA VAL A 149 10.79 -2.70 -12.88
C VAL A 149 9.28 -2.78 -13.00
N PHE A 150 8.75 -3.58 -13.93
CA PHE A 150 7.32 -3.75 -14.12
C PHE A 150 6.64 -4.28 -12.85
N ILE A 151 7.13 -5.39 -12.32
CA ILE A 151 6.58 -6.04 -11.13
C ILE A 151 6.63 -5.11 -9.92
N CYS A 152 7.77 -4.46 -9.70
CA CYS A 152 7.95 -3.53 -8.59
C CYS A 152 7.02 -2.32 -8.70
N PHE A 153 6.95 -1.68 -9.86
CA PHE A 153 6.15 -0.47 -10.04
C PHE A 153 4.65 -0.77 -9.96
N PHE A 154 4.18 -1.85 -10.60
CA PHE A 154 2.78 -2.25 -10.47
C PHE A 154 2.41 -2.70 -9.06
N ALA A 155 3.35 -3.26 -8.29
CA ALA A 155 3.13 -3.55 -6.87
C ALA A 155 2.96 -2.25 -6.05
N MET A 156 3.75 -1.22 -6.30
CA MET A 156 3.57 0.10 -5.67
C MET A 156 2.24 0.74 -6.07
N LEU A 157 1.89 0.71 -7.35
CA LEU A 157 0.60 1.19 -7.83
C LEU A 157 -0.57 0.42 -7.21
N SER A 158 -0.44 -0.89 -7.02
CA SER A 158 -1.49 -1.73 -6.43
C SER A 158 -1.82 -1.33 -5.00
N ALA A 159 -0.81 -1.00 -4.20
CA ALA A 159 -1.00 -0.55 -2.82
C ALA A 159 -1.69 0.82 -2.72
N ALA A 160 -1.48 1.69 -3.73
CA ALA A 160 -2.17 2.98 -3.82
C ALA A 160 -3.55 2.88 -4.51
N CYS A 161 -3.88 1.73 -5.12
CA CYS A 161 -5.08 1.55 -5.91
C CYS A 161 -6.33 1.43 -5.02
N PRO A 162 -7.45 2.10 -5.37
CA PRO A 162 -8.70 1.89 -4.66
C PRO A 162 -9.21 0.43 -4.88
N PRO A 163 -10.04 -0.13 -3.99
CA PRO A 163 -10.77 0.54 -2.91
C PRO A 163 -9.99 0.73 -1.61
N ILE A 164 -8.86 0.07 -1.39
CA ILE A 164 -8.10 0.15 -0.14
C ILE A 164 -6.75 0.81 -0.40
N ASN A 165 -6.64 2.09 -0.04
CA ASN A 165 -5.39 2.81 -0.01
C ASN A 165 -5.06 3.18 1.44
N LEU A 166 -4.10 2.47 2.03
CA LEU A 166 -3.79 2.61 3.44
C LEU A 166 -3.27 4.01 3.81
N TRP A 167 -2.42 4.59 2.96
CA TRP A 167 -1.91 5.95 3.23
C TRP A 167 -3.05 6.96 3.29
N THR A 168 -3.99 6.88 2.35
CA THR A 168 -5.18 7.74 2.35
C THR A 168 -6.04 7.49 3.58
N MET A 169 -6.31 6.22 3.94
CA MET A 169 -7.12 5.87 5.11
C MET A 169 -6.50 6.38 6.41
N LEU A 170 -5.19 6.25 6.58
CA LEU A 170 -4.48 6.78 7.75
C LEU A 170 -4.49 8.31 7.80
N MET A 171 -4.34 8.97 6.66
CA MET A 171 -4.37 10.44 6.57
C MET A 171 -5.77 10.99 6.84
N THR A 172 -6.80 10.38 6.26
CA THR A 172 -8.20 10.80 6.48
C THR A 172 -8.64 10.59 7.94
N ALA A 173 -8.22 9.48 8.55
CA ALA A 173 -8.46 9.24 9.97
C ALA A 173 -7.85 10.34 10.86
N GLN A 174 -6.65 10.84 10.52
CA GLN A 174 -6.05 11.96 11.25
C GLN A 174 -6.74 13.31 11.02
N ALA A 175 -7.26 13.51 9.81
CA ALA A 175 -7.96 14.72 9.43
C ALA A 175 -9.45 14.74 9.89
N ASN A 176 -9.91 13.67 10.55
CA ASN A 176 -11.32 13.42 10.86
C ASN A 176 -12.22 13.53 9.62
N MET A 177 -11.74 13.03 8.49
CA MET A 177 -12.45 13.00 7.22
C MET A 177 -12.91 11.57 6.91
N PRO A 178 -14.10 11.40 6.29
CA PRO A 178 -14.49 10.10 5.78
C PRO A 178 -13.61 9.68 4.61
N TYR A 179 -13.33 8.37 4.49
CA TYR A 179 -12.64 7.79 3.34
C TYR A 179 -13.63 7.62 2.16
N VAL A 180 -14.02 8.73 1.55
CA VAL A 180 -14.99 8.78 0.45
C VAL A 180 -14.47 9.72 -0.64
N GLY A 181 -14.79 9.43 -1.92
CA GLY A 181 -14.44 10.28 -3.05
C GLY A 181 -13.05 10.01 -3.65
N PHE A 182 -12.28 9.07 -3.13
CA PHE A 182 -10.91 8.82 -3.59
C PHE A 182 -10.80 7.96 -4.85
N THR A 183 -11.86 7.26 -5.26
CA THR A 183 -11.80 6.25 -6.32
C THR A 183 -11.22 6.79 -7.63
N TRP A 184 -11.80 7.84 -8.19
CA TRP A 184 -11.34 8.39 -9.47
C TRP A 184 -10.06 9.21 -9.34
N LEU A 185 -9.88 9.90 -8.21
CA LEU A 185 -8.65 10.65 -7.91
C LEU A 185 -7.41 9.75 -7.87
N LEU A 186 -7.56 8.49 -7.48
CA LEU A 186 -6.48 7.51 -7.43
C LEU A 186 -6.40 6.69 -8.72
N LEU A 187 -7.53 6.22 -9.23
CA LEU A 187 -7.56 5.29 -10.36
C LEU A 187 -7.01 5.92 -11.64
N ILE A 188 -7.39 7.17 -11.95
CA ILE A 188 -6.95 7.85 -13.17
C ILE A 188 -5.42 7.96 -13.24
N PRO A 189 -4.70 8.53 -12.25
CA PRO A 189 -3.23 8.62 -12.30
C PRO A 189 -2.56 7.24 -12.28
N ILE A 190 -3.13 6.25 -11.59
CA ILE A 190 -2.61 4.87 -11.57
C ILE A 190 -2.70 4.25 -12.97
N VAL A 191 -3.81 4.40 -13.65
CA VAL A 191 -3.98 3.89 -15.03
C VAL A 191 -3.01 4.59 -15.99
N ILE A 192 -2.85 5.90 -15.89
CA ILE A 192 -1.93 6.66 -16.74
C ILE A 192 -0.48 6.25 -16.46
N ALA A 193 -0.06 6.16 -15.20
CA ALA A 193 1.29 5.73 -14.83
C ALA A 193 1.55 4.26 -15.20
N GLY A 194 0.55 3.40 -15.05
CA GLY A 194 0.60 2.02 -15.51
C GLY A 194 0.77 1.91 -17.02
N ALA A 195 0.00 2.67 -17.80
CA ALA A 195 0.12 2.72 -19.27
C ALA A 195 1.50 3.22 -19.70
N PHE A 196 1.99 4.30 -19.08
CA PHE A 196 3.36 4.78 -19.30
C PHE A 196 4.40 3.67 -19.06
N THR A 197 4.28 2.96 -17.95
CA THR A 197 5.22 1.89 -17.58
C THR A 197 5.14 0.71 -18.54
N ILE A 198 3.94 0.34 -19.02
CA ILE A 198 3.75 -0.70 -20.04
C ILE A 198 4.51 -0.32 -21.31
N VAL A 199 4.35 0.92 -21.79
CA VAL A 199 5.05 1.39 -22.97
C VAL A 199 6.57 1.42 -22.74
N TYR A 200 7.02 1.97 -21.62
CA TYR A 200 8.44 2.09 -21.27
C TYR A 200 9.14 0.73 -21.18
N VAL A 201 8.51 -0.25 -20.52
CA VAL A 201 9.06 -1.58 -20.34
C VAL A 201 8.96 -2.42 -21.61
N GLY A 202 7.80 -2.36 -22.30
CA GLY A 202 7.51 -3.18 -23.48
C GLY A 202 8.16 -2.70 -24.77
N TRP A 203 8.78 -1.50 -24.77
CA TRP A 203 9.41 -0.98 -25.99
C TRP A 203 10.58 -1.86 -26.45
N GLY A 204 10.54 -2.27 -27.72
CA GLY A 204 11.55 -3.14 -28.31
C GLY A 204 11.46 -4.63 -27.99
N ALA A 205 10.57 -5.05 -27.10
CA ALA A 205 10.37 -6.45 -26.76
C ALA A 205 9.67 -7.23 -27.89
N LYS A 206 10.12 -8.48 -28.12
CA LYS A 206 9.55 -9.37 -29.13
C LYS A 206 9.17 -10.71 -28.47
N PRO A 207 7.92 -11.18 -28.62
CA PRO A 207 7.48 -12.45 -28.05
C PRO A 207 8.35 -13.64 -28.50
N GLN A 208 8.56 -14.56 -27.58
CA GLN A 208 9.31 -15.82 -27.77
C GLN A 208 8.35 -16.99 -27.99
N ASN A 209 8.84 -18.22 -27.79
CA ASN A 209 8.05 -19.43 -27.96
C ASN A 209 6.92 -19.54 -26.91
N LYS A 210 5.66 -19.53 -27.40
CA LYS A 210 4.46 -19.56 -26.56
C LYS A 210 4.25 -20.93 -25.89
N GLU A 211 4.56 -22.03 -26.58
CA GLU A 211 4.35 -23.39 -26.08
C GLU A 211 5.24 -23.70 -24.88
N GLU A 212 6.50 -23.27 -24.94
CA GLU A 212 7.45 -23.43 -23.86
C GLU A 212 7.00 -22.64 -22.60
N THR A 213 6.43 -21.46 -22.81
CA THR A 213 5.90 -20.65 -21.71
C THR A 213 4.67 -21.28 -21.08
N LEU A 214 3.76 -21.80 -21.87
CA LEU A 214 2.56 -22.47 -21.37
C LEU A 214 2.87 -23.73 -20.57
N ALA A 215 3.99 -24.40 -20.87
CA ALA A 215 4.47 -25.54 -20.10
C ALA A 215 4.96 -25.17 -18.68
N LYS A 216 5.37 -23.92 -18.45
CA LYS A 216 5.77 -23.40 -17.13
C LYS A 216 4.57 -23.12 -16.21
N PHE A 217 3.35 -22.99 -16.76
CA PHE A 217 2.16 -22.75 -15.93
C PHE A 217 1.58 -24.06 -15.39
N PRO A 218 1.02 -24.03 -14.17
CA PRO A 218 0.30 -25.16 -13.63
C PRO A 218 -0.81 -25.62 -14.59
N PRO A 219 -1.05 -26.92 -14.73
CA PRO A 219 -2.14 -27.43 -15.56
C PRO A 219 -3.49 -26.90 -15.02
N LYS A 220 -4.39 -26.56 -15.96
CA LYS A 220 -5.73 -26.09 -15.58
C LYS A 220 -6.51 -27.25 -14.96
N ASP A 221 -7.04 -27.05 -13.74
CA ASP A 221 -7.96 -28.01 -13.13
C ASP A 221 -9.28 -28.01 -13.91
N PRO A 222 -9.73 -29.16 -14.48
CA PRO A 222 -10.98 -29.24 -15.23
C PRO A 222 -12.21 -28.89 -14.38
N LYS A 223 -12.13 -29.04 -13.05
CA LYS A 223 -13.19 -28.73 -12.10
C LYS A 223 -13.31 -27.25 -11.80
N LEU A 224 -12.28 -26.45 -12.13
CA LEU A 224 -12.28 -25.01 -11.90
C LEU A 224 -13.03 -24.29 -13.04
N LYS A 225 -14.34 -24.24 -12.91
CA LYS A 225 -15.23 -23.55 -13.85
C LYS A 225 -15.18 -22.03 -13.64
N TRP A 226 -15.45 -21.24 -14.69
CA TRP A 226 -15.39 -19.77 -14.63
C TRP A 226 -16.26 -19.15 -13.53
N TRP A 227 -17.44 -19.69 -13.27
CA TRP A 227 -18.29 -19.17 -12.20
C TRP A 227 -17.65 -19.31 -10.81
N ARG A 228 -16.84 -20.35 -10.56
CA ARG A 228 -16.09 -20.52 -9.30
C ARG A 228 -14.98 -19.51 -9.14
N ILE A 229 -14.42 -19.04 -10.25
CA ILE A 229 -13.40 -17.99 -10.28
C ILE A 229 -14.02 -16.62 -9.98
N VAL A 230 -15.19 -16.35 -10.57
CA VAL A 230 -15.82 -15.02 -10.52
C VAL A 230 -16.65 -14.81 -9.26
N LEU A 231 -17.31 -15.86 -8.74
CA LEU A 231 -18.26 -15.76 -7.62
C LEU A 231 -17.69 -15.10 -6.34
N PRO A 232 -16.44 -15.37 -5.90
CA PRO A 232 -15.86 -14.71 -4.72
C PRO A 232 -15.75 -13.19 -4.89
N PHE A 233 -15.43 -12.69 -6.10
CA PHE A 233 -15.40 -11.25 -6.39
C PHE A 233 -16.79 -10.66 -6.48
N VAL A 234 -17.75 -11.39 -7.06
CA VAL A 234 -19.16 -10.97 -7.08
C VAL A 234 -19.69 -10.86 -5.65
N ALA A 235 -19.29 -11.76 -4.76
CA ALA A 235 -19.66 -11.68 -3.34
C ALA A 235 -19.12 -10.41 -2.68
N ILE A 236 -17.85 -10.05 -2.87
CA ILE A 236 -17.28 -8.80 -2.33
C ILE A 236 -18.03 -7.58 -2.87
N VAL A 237 -18.18 -7.50 -4.20
CA VAL A 237 -18.84 -6.36 -4.85
C VAL A 237 -20.30 -6.29 -4.40
N GLY A 238 -20.98 -7.43 -4.32
CA GLY A 238 -22.37 -7.52 -3.86
C GLY A 238 -22.53 -7.05 -2.42
N LEU A 239 -21.66 -7.47 -1.52
CA LEU A 239 -21.67 -7.03 -0.11
C LEU A 239 -21.36 -5.53 0.00
N PHE A 240 -20.43 -5.03 -0.81
CA PHE A 240 -20.13 -3.60 -0.85
C PHE A 240 -21.31 -2.76 -1.34
N LEU A 241 -21.99 -3.20 -2.39
CA LEU A 241 -23.20 -2.54 -2.88
C LEU A 241 -24.35 -2.63 -1.89
N LEU A 242 -24.52 -3.76 -1.20
CA LEU A 242 -25.49 -3.90 -0.13
C LEU A 242 -25.25 -2.92 1.01
N ALA A 243 -23.99 -2.76 1.42
CA ALA A 243 -23.62 -1.80 2.47
C ALA A 243 -23.78 -0.34 2.02
N LEU A 244 -23.58 -0.05 0.72
CA LEU A 244 -23.70 1.30 0.18
C LEU A 244 -25.16 1.75 0.04
N TYR A 245 -26.04 0.87 -0.41
CA TYR A 245 -27.45 1.20 -0.69
C TYR A 245 -28.41 0.87 0.46
N ASP A 246 -27.98 0.01 1.39
CA ASP A 246 -28.74 -0.48 2.54
C ASP A 246 -30.26 -0.66 2.29
N PRO A 247 -30.66 -1.47 1.27
CA PRO A 247 -32.06 -1.58 0.85
C PRO A 247 -32.98 -2.19 1.90
N TRP A 248 -32.42 -2.80 2.96
CA TRP A 248 -33.18 -3.56 3.96
C TRP A 248 -32.89 -3.14 5.42
N GLY A 249 -32.17 -2.03 5.65
CA GLY A 249 -31.78 -1.60 7.01
C GLY A 249 -30.91 -2.64 7.72
N LEU A 250 -30.00 -3.27 6.99
CA LEU A 250 -29.09 -4.29 7.54
C LEU A 250 -28.04 -3.61 8.46
N PRO A 251 -27.52 -4.33 9.45
CA PRO A 251 -26.40 -3.84 10.23
C PRO A 251 -25.23 -3.48 9.33
N VAL A 252 -24.56 -2.36 9.59
CA VAL A 252 -23.39 -1.94 8.82
C VAL A 252 -22.32 -3.02 8.87
N LEU A 253 -22.07 -3.65 7.72
CA LEU A 253 -21.01 -4.63 7.57
C LEU A 253 -19.69 -3.89 7.38
N GLY A 254 -18.78 -3.98 8.34
CA GLY A 254 -17.42 -3.47 8.18
C GLY A 254 -16.67 -4.23 7.09
N LEU A 255 -15.73 -3.55 6.42
CA LEU A 255 -14.89 -4.15 5.38
C LEU A 255 -14.22 -5.49 5.80
N PRO A 256 -13.68 -5.64 7.04
CA PRO A 256 -13.09 -6.90 7.46
C PRO A 256 -14.08 -8.08 7.37
N LEU A 257 -15.32 -7.89 7.79
CA LEU A 257 -16.33 -8.94 7.73
C LEU A 257 -16.74 -9.30 6.30
N MET A 258 -16.81 -8.31 5.40
CA MET A 258 -17.07 -8.56 3.98
C MET A 258 -16.01 -9.46 3.35
N PHE A 259 -14.72 -9.21 3.67
CA PHE A 259 -13.62 -10.04 3.18
C PHE A 259 -13.65 -11.46 3.77
N LEU A 260 -14.01 -11.62 5.04
CA LEU A 260 -14.15 -12.95 5.64
C LEU A 260 -15.30 -13.74 5.00
N ILE A 261 -16.45 -13.11 4.74
CA ILE A 261 -17.56 -13.75 4.00
C ILE A 261 -17.10 -14.15 2.59
N ALA A 262 -16.40 -13.28 1.89
CA ALA A 262 -15.87 -13.58 0.57
C ALA A 262 -14.80 -14.71 0.62
N ALA A 263 -14.01 -14.79 1.68
CA ALA A 263 -13.06 -15.88 1.92
C ALA A 263 -13.82 -17.23 2.07
N VAL A 264 -14.92 -17.24 2.80
CA VAL A 264 -15.78 -18.43 2.92
C VAL A 264 -16.35 -18.81 1.55
N VAL A 265 -16.83 -17.84 0.75
CA VAL A 265 -17.30 -18.11 -0.62
C VAL A 265 -16.18 -18.68 -1.49
N ALA A 266 -14.96 -18.11 -1.41
CA ALA A 266 -13.80 -18.61 -2.14
C ALA A 266 -13.45 -20.06 -1.73
N LEU A 267 -13.57 -20.38 -0.46
CA LEU A 267 -13.38 -21.70 0.12
C LEU A 267 -14.38 -22.71 -0.45
N LEU A 268 -15.67 -22.35 -0.50
CA LEU A 268 -16.74 -23.18 -1.07
C LEU A 268 -16.61 -23.35 -2.60
N CYS A 269 -16.04 -22.35 -3.28
CA CYS A 269 -15.77 -22.41 -4.72
C CYS A 269 -14.52 -23.22 -5.07
N ASN A 270 -13.66 -23.55 -4.11
CA ASN A 270 -12.43 -24.29 -4.36
C ASN A 270 -12.74 -25.73 -4.83
N PRO A 271 -12.30 -26.14 -6.04
CA PRO A 271 -12.54 -27.48 -6.55
C PRO A 271 -11.63 -28.53 -5.91
N LYS A 272 -10.53 -28.13 -5.30
CA LYS A 272 -9.58 -29.03 -4.66
C LYS A 272 -10.19 -29.58 -3.35
N LYS A 273 -10.02 -30.88 -3.14
CA LYS A 273 -10.32 -31.49 -1.83
C LYS A 273 -9.18 -31.13 -0.87
N THR A 274 -9.23 -29.95 -0.32
CA THR A 274 -8.25 -29.47 0.64
C THR A 274 -8.69 -29.91 2.04
N THR A 275 -7.80 -30.51 2.79
CA THR A 275 -8.08 -30.95 4.18
C THR A 275 -8.13 -29.74 5.11
N PHE A 276 -8.84 -29.87 6.24
CA PHE A 276 -8.87 -28.81 7.24
C PHE A 276 -7.46 -28.41 7.73
N LYS A 277 -6.55 -29.38 7.84
CA LYS A 277 -5.16 -29.13 8.23
C LYS A 277 -4.41 -28.28 7.20
N GLU A 278 -4.66 -28.47 5.90
CA GLU A 278 -4.07 -27.64 4.84
C GLU A 278 -4.62 -26.22 4.88
N TYR A 279 -5.91 -26.03 5.18
CA TYR A 279 -6.47 -24.69 5.38
C TYR A 279 -5.87 -23.98 6.58
N LEU A 280 -5.65 -24.69 7.69
CA LEU A 280 -4.92 -24.13 8.83
C LEU A 280 -3.51 -23.73 8.44
N GLY A 281 -2.82 -24.51 7.60
CA GLY A 281 -1.50 -24.12 7.05
C GLY A 281 -1.56 -22.83 6.23
N ILE A 282 -2.59 -22.67 5.37
CA ILE A 282 -2.77 -21.42 4.60
C ILE A 282 -3.02 -20.24 5.53
N LEU A 283 -3.80 -20.42 6.59
CA LEU A 283 -4.03 -19.36 7.57
C LEU A 283 -2.76 -18.99 8.33
N ASP A 284 -1.95 -19.98 8.70
CA ASP A 284 -0.68 -19.80 9.40
C ASP A 284 0.30 -19.01 8.52
N ASP A 285 0.52 -19.45 7.27
CA ASP A 285 1.32 -18.74 6.27
C ASP A 285 0.80 -17.31 6.04
N THR A 286 -0.53 -17.12 6.03
CA THR A 286 -1.15 -15.80 5.88
C THR A 286 -0.84 -14.93 7.07
N MET A 287 -0.96 -15.45 8.29
CA MET A 287 -0.65 -14.71 9.50
C MET A 287 0.82 -14.31 9.56
N GLU A 288 1.74 -15.20 9.16
CA GLU A 288 3.16 -14.88 9.09
C GLU A 288 3.45 -13.72 8.11
N GLN A 289 2.78 -13.70 6.94
CA GLN A 289 2.91 -12.63 5.95
C GLN A 289 2.31 -11.30 6.42
N VAL A 290 1.19 -11.33 7.14
CA VAL A 290 0.42 -10.12 7.53
C VAL A 290 0.89 -9.55 8.86
N PHE A 291 1.45 -10.35 9.73
CA PHE A 291 1.86 -9.91 11.06
C PHE A 291 2.78 -8.67 11.06
N PRO A 292 3.79 -8.55 10.17
CA PRO A 292 4.58 -7.32 10.07
C PRO A 292 3.75 -6.08 9.70
N LEU A 293 2.72 -6.24 8.84
CA LEU A 293 1.83 -5.12 8.46
C LEU A 293 0.96 -4.70 9.65
N VAL A 294 0.41 -5.65 10.38
CA VAL A 294 -0.37 -5.41 11.60
C VAL A 294 0.49 -4.70 12.64
N ALA A 295 1.69 -5.22 12.91
CA ALA A 295 2.63 -4.61 13.84
C ALA A 295 2.97 -3.16 13.45
N ASN A 296 3.16 -2.89 12.14
CA ASN A 296 3.39 -1.55 11.63
C ASN A 296 2.21 -0.61 11.94
N VAL A 297 0.99 -1.02 11.61
CA VAL A 297 -0.23 -0.21 11.81
C VAL A 297 -0.48 0.09 13.29
N LEU A 298 -0.27 -0.88 14.17
CA LEU A 298 -0.40 -0.68 15.62
C LEU A 298 0.69 0.27 16.15
N SER A 299 1.94 0.11 15.73
CA SER A 299 3.05 1.00 16.10
C SER A 299 2.82 2.44 15.62
N ILE A 300 2.23 2.60 14.43
CA ILE A 300 1.80 3.90 13.89
C ILE A 300 0.78 4.55 14.82
N GLY A 301 -0.23 3.83 15.28
CA GLY A 301 -1.25 4.36 16.18
C GLY A 301 -0.66 4.84 17.52
N VAL A 302 0.27 4.06 18.09
CA VAL A 302 0.99 4.44 19.30
C VAL A 302 1.80 5.72 19.10
N LEU A 303 2.56 5.82 17.99
CA LEU A 303 3.32 7.02 17.64
C LEU A 303 2.42 8.22 17.42
N GLN A 304 1.30 8.04 16.71
CA GLN A 304 0.29 9.07 16.48
C GLN A 304 -0.22 9.67 17.78
N SER A 305 -0.62 8.84 18.74
CA SER A 305 -1.14 9.29 20.03
C SER A 305 -0.07 10.02 20.85
N ALA A 306 1.18 9.53 20.87
CA ALA A 306 2.28 10.19 21.52
C ALA A 306 2.60 11.57 20.90
N MET A 307 2.64 11.66 19.57
CA MET A 307 2.86 12.93 18.84
C MET A 307 1.71 13.95 19.07
N ALA A 308 0.48 13.47 19.14
CA ALA A 308 -0.69 14.32 19.41
C ALA A 308 -0.64 14.87 20.84
N ALA A 309 -0.42 14.01 21.84
CA ALA A 309 -0.36 14.40 23.25
C ALA A 309 0.76 15.41 23.53
N THR A 310 1.93 15.23 22.93
CA THR A 310 3.11 16.08 23.15
C THR A 310 3.15 17.35 22.30
N GLY A 311 2.20 17.55 21.39
CA GLY A 311 2.16 18.70 20.48
C GLY A 311 3.14 18.65 19.31
N VAL A 312 3.95 17.60 19.19
CA VAL A 312 4.95 17.42 18.11
C VAL A 312 4.31 17.47 16.73
N ARG A 313 3.11 16.88 16.59
CA ARG A 313 2.34 16.93 15.35
C ARG A 313 1.98 18.36 14.93
N GLY A 314 1.56 19.19 15.87
CA GLY A 314 1.23 20.61 15.64
C GLY A 314 2.46 21.43 15.25
N LEU A 315 3.63 21.16 15.84
CA LEU A 315 4.89 21.82 15.48
C LEU A 315 5.28 21.55 14.03
N ILE A 316 5.22 20.29 13.58
CA ILE A 316 5.54 19.94 12.19
C ILE A 316 4.61 20.67 11.22
N GLY A 317 3.29 20.66 11.50
CA GLY A 317 2.31 21.35 10.66
C GLY A 317 2.53 22.87 10.60
N SER A 318 2.74 23.52 11.74
CA SER A 318 2.94 24.98 11.81
C SER A 318 4.26 25.41 11.16
N THR A 319 5.31 24.58 11.25
CA THR A 319 6.59 24.86 10.56
C THR A 319 6.42 24.75 9.05
N ALA A 320 5.65 23.77 8.57
CA ALA A 320 5.39 23.58 7.15
C ALA A 320 4.64 24.76 6.53
N VAL A 321 3.70 25.37 7.25
CA VAL A 321 2.95 26.57 6.78
C VAL A 321 3.88 27.73 6.46
N GLY A 322 5.01 27.87 7.15
CA GLY A 322 6.00 28.92 6.92
C GLY A 322 6.87 28.74 5.66
N LEU A 323 6.80 27.58 5.00
CA LEU A 323 7.62 27.31 3.81
C LEU A 323 6.93 27.78 2.52
N PRO A 324 7.70 28.27 1.52
CA PRO A 324 7.14 28.56 0.20
C PRO A 324 6.50 27.33 -0.42
N LEU A 325 5.27 27.46 -0.94
CA LEU A 325 4.48 26.34 -1.47
C LEU A 325 5.22 25.59 -2.59
N VAL A 326 5.93 26.32 -3.46
CA VAL A 326 6.74 25.72 -4.54
C VAL A 326 7.84 24.81 -3.98
N LEU A 327 8.47 25.22 -2.87
CA LEU A 327 9.49 24.42 -2.20
C LEU A 327 8.87 23.12 -1.64
N ILE A 328 7.66 23.19 -1.08
CA ILE A 328 6.95 22.01 -0.58
C ILE A 328 6.65 21.02 -1.73
N TYR A 329 6.19 21.50 -2.89
CA TYR A 329 5.93 20.65 -4.05
C TYR A 329 7.20 19.95 -4.57
N VAL A 330 8.34 20.63 -4.56
CA VAL A 330 9.61 20.03 -4.95
C VAL A 330 10.09 19.03 -3.89
N LEU A 331 10.03 19.41 -2.62
CA LEU A 331 10.52 18.58 -1.53
C LEU A 331 9.69 17.29 -1.35
N ILE A 332 8.37 17.33 -1.53
CA ILE A 332 7.50 16.19 -1.26
C ILE A 332 7.81 14.98 -2.15
N ILE A 333 8.26 15.20 -3.40
CA ILE A 333 8.65 14.12 -4.32
C ILE A 333 9.86 13.33 -3.77
N PHE A 334 10.73 13.97 -2.99
CA PHE A 334 11.93 13.35 -2.44
C PHE A 334 11.75 12.96 -0.97
N VAL A 335 11.24 13.88 -0.16
CA VAL A 335 11.08 13.68 1.29
C VAL A 335 9.99 12.65 1.58
N GLY A 336 8.87 12.66 0.85
CA GLY A 336 7.80 11.68 1.01
C GLY A 336 8.29 10.23 0.87
N PRO A 337 8.91 9.86 -0.27
CA PRO A 337 9.48 8.52 -0.43
C PRO A 337 10.60 8.18 0.57
N ILE A 338 11.46 9.12 0.93
CA ILE A 338 12.51 8.89 1.94
C ILE A 338 11.86 8.57 3.30
N CYS A 339 10.87 9.36 3.72
CA CYS A 339 10.12 9.09 4.94
C CYS A 339 9.37 7.75 4.88
N GLN A 340 8.78 7.40 3.74
CA GLN A 340 8.17 6.07 3.56
C GLN A 340 9.21 4.95 3.74
N GLY A 341 10.38 5.07 3.14
CA GLY A 341 11.46 4.11 3.31
C GLY A 341 11.88 3.93 4.77
N CYS A 342 11.77 4.97 5.60
CA CYS A 342 12.09 4.94 7.02
C CYS A 342 10.93 4.42 7.89
N PHE A 343 9.73 4.95 7.67
CA PHE A 343 8.57 4.77 8.56
C PHE A 343 7.49 3.83 7.98
N ASN A 344 7.68 3.32 6.75
CA ASN A 344 6.65 2.61 6.01
C ASN A 344 5.34 3.45 6.01
N TYR A 345 4.19 2.84 6.26
CA TYR A 345 2.90 3.56 6.32
C TYR A 345 2.86 4.67 7.38
N GLY A 346 3.79 4.71 8.32
CA GLY A 346 3.94 5.77 9.32
C GLY A 346 4.22 7.15 8.73
N VAL A 347 4.67 7.23 7.47
CA VAL A 347 4.80 8.51 6.74
C VAL A 347 3.47 9.28 6.71
N SER A 348 2.34 8.57 6.63
CA SER A 348 0.99 9.17 6.65
C SER A 348 0.73 9.97 7.93
N ILE A 349 1.33 9.53 9.04
CA ILE A 349 1.19 10.16 10.35
C ILE A 349 2.23 11.26 10.54
N VAL A 350 3.50 10.93 10.30
CA VAL A 350 4.61 11.83 10.59
C VAL A 350 4.63 13.02 9.63
N LEU A 351 4.33 12.79 8.37
CA LEU A 351 4.39 13.81 7.32
C LEU A 351 3.01 14.12 6.73
N GLY A 352 2.23 13.09 6.38
CA GLY A 352 0.95 13.25 5.69
C GLY A 352 -0.07 14.07 6.48
N GLY A 353 -0.33 13.72 7.73
CA GLY A 353 -1.29 14.44 8.58
C GLY A 353 -0.94 15.92 8.78
N PRO A 354 0.29 16.27 9.18
CA PRO A 354 0.73 17.67 9.26
C PRO A 354 0.62 18.43 7.94
N LEU A 355 0.97 17.81 6.81
CA LEU A 355 0.85 18.44 5.49
C LEU A 355 -0.62 18.67 5.10
N ILE A 356 -1.51 17.73 5.35
CA ILE A 356 -2.94 17.91 5.11
C ILE A 356 -3.48 19.10 5.93
N PHE A 357 -3.11 19.18 7.20
CA PHE A 357 -3.49 20.31 8.04
C PHE A 357 -2.99 21.64 7.46
N MET A 358 -1.72 21.69 7.02
CA MET A 358 -1.13 22.86 6.36
C MET A 358 -1.90 23.23 5.08
N PHE A 359 -2.12 22.26 4.17
CA PHE A 359 -2.81 22.53 2.91
C PHE A 359 -4.28 22.97 3.13
N ASN A 360 -4.94 22.42 4.18
CA ASN A 360 -6.27 22.87 4.59
C ASN A 360 -6.27 24.33 5.05
N THR A 361 -5.27 24.75 5.83
CA THR A 361 -5.15 26.16 6.26
C THR A 361 -4.88 27.12 5.10
N LEU A 362 -4.28 26.63 4.01
CA LEU A 362 -4.10 27.36 2.76
C LEU A 362 -5.33 27.37 1.84
N GLY A 363 -6.45 26.76 2.28
CA GLY A 363 -7.70 26.69 1.52
C GLY A 363 -7.65 25.71 0.35
N MET A 364 -6.72 24.76 0.35
CA MET A 364 -6.60 23.76 -0.70
C MET A 364 -7.54 22.58 -0.45
N ASP A 365 -7.93 21.92 -1.53
CA ASP A 365 -8.80 20.74 -1.47
C ASP A 365 -8.08 19.55 -0.82
N VAL A 366 -8.47 19.21 0.39
CA VAL A 366 -7.81 18.21 1.22
C VAL A 366 -7.97 16.80 0.65
N THR A 367 -9.08 16.50 -0.03
CA THR A 367 -9.32 15.19 -0.64
C THR A 367 -8.34 14.94 -1.78
N VAL A 368 -8.18 15.93 -2.66
CA VAL A 368 -7.21 15.84 -3.78
C VAL A 368 -5.79 15.78 -3.25
N ILE A 369 -5.44 16.59 -2.25
CA ILE A 369 -4.10 16.59 -1.64
C ILE A 369 -3.79 15.23 -1.00
N CYS A 370 -4.73 14.68 -0.26
CA CYS A 370 -4.59 13.37 0.38
C CYS A 370 -4.36 12.26 -0.67
N ALA A 371 -5.14 12.27 -1.76
CA ALA A 371 -4.94 11.35 -2.88
C ALA A 371 -3.55 11.52 -3.50
N ALA A 372 -3.12 12.74 -3.77
CA ALA A 372 -1.81 13.02 -4.38
C ALA A 372 -0.64 12.55 -3.50
N LEU A 373 -0.69 12.82 -2.19
CA LEU A 373 0.33 12.35 -1.24
C LEU A 373 0.41 10.82 -1.22
N SER A 374 -0.74 10.14 -1.24
CA SER A 374 -0.80 8.68 -1.21
C SER A 374 -0.27 8.00 -2.49
N LEU A 375 -0.13 8.73 -3.59
CA LEU A 375 0.55 8.27 -4.82
C LEU A 375 2.07 8.42 -4.73
N ILE A 376 2.56 9.38 -3.94
CA ILE A 376 4.00 9.64 -3.77
C ILE A 376 4.62 8.68 -2.74
N PHE A 377 3.93 8.44 -1.63
CA PHE A 377 4.49 7.66 -0.52
C PHE A 377 4.95 6.25 -0.91
N PRO A 378 4.16 5.43 -1.66
CA PRO A 378 4.57 4.08 -2.05
C PRO A 378 5.89 4.01 -2.82
N LEU A 379 6.31 5.10 -3.45
CA LEU A 379 7.60 5.17 -4.16
C LEU A 379 8.78 4.89 -3.21
N GLY A 380 8.62 5.15 -1.93
CA GLY A 380 9.61 4.88 -0.89
C GLY A 380 9.80 3.42 -0.53
N ASP A 381 8.90 2.52 -0.93
CA ASP A 381 9.03 1.08 -0.68
C ASP A 381 10.22 0.44 -1.42
N THR A 382 10.89 1.21 -2.27
CA THR A 382 12.12 0.87 -2.95
C THR A 382 13.36 1.53 -2.36
N LEU A 383 13.18 2.44 -1.40
CA LEU A 383 14.26 3.21 -0.80
C LEU A 383 14.77 2.57 0.51
N PRO A 384 16.07 2.77 0.84
CA PRO A 384 16.59 2.36 2.13
C PRO A 384 15.87 3.13 3.26
N PRO A 385 15.78 2.54 4.46
CA PRO A 385 16.30 1.23 4.87
C PRO A 385 15.41 0.04 4.49
N SER A 386 14.10 0.21 4.29
CA SER A 386 13.16 -0.90 4.15
C SER A 386 13.32 -1.67 2.82
N ARG A 387 13.25 -1.00 1.68
CA ARG A 387 13.34 -1.59 0.33
C ARG A 387 12.43 -2.81 0.11
N ILE A 388 11.32 -2.93 0.82
CA ILE A 388 10.54 -4.18 0.89
C ILE A 388 10.08 -4.60 -0.51
N VAL A 389 9.34 -3.75 -1.20
CA VAL A 389 8.78 -4.07 -2.52
C VAL A 389 9.87 -4.24 -3.57
N GLY A 390 10.92 -3.40 -3.51
CA GLY A 390 12.04 -3.49 -4.43
C GLY A 390 12.84 -4.79 -4.30
N ARG A 391 13.09 -5.27 -3.06
CA ARG A 391 13.78 -6.54 -2.80
C ARG A 391 12.94 -7.72 -3.26
N LEU A 392 11.67 -7.76 -2.89
CA LEU A 392 10.76 -8.83 -3.30
C LEU A 392 10.65 -8.93 -4.83
N ALA A 393 10.61 -7.80 -5.55
CA ALA A 393 10.62 -7.80 -7.01
C ALA A 393 11.92 -8.37 -7.59
N CYS A 394 13.07 -8.03 -6.98
CA CYS A 394 14.37 -8.61 -7.37
C CYS A 394 14.44 -10.12 -7.12
N GLU A 395 13.96 -10.57 -5.96
CA GLU A 395 13.91 -12.00 -5.61
C GLU A 395 12.99 -12.77 -6.55
N THR A 396 11.78 -12.26 -6.82
CA THR A 396 10.79 -12.89 -7.71
C THR A 396 11.29 -13.05 -9.14
N THR A 397 12.16 -12.14 -9.60
CA THR A 397 12.72 -12.18 -10.95
C THR A 397 14.11 -12.81 -11.02
N ASP A 398 14.64 -13.31 -9.89
CA ASP A 398 16.03 -13.79 -9.75
C ASP A 398 17.05 -12.77 -10.29
N TYR A 399 16.85 -11.49 -9.93
CA TYR A 399 17.65 -10.39 -10.46
C TYR A 399 19.08 -10.42 -9.93
N LYS A 400 20.05 -10.60 -10.82
CA LYS A 400 21.48 -10.87 -10.47
C LYS A 400 22.35 -9.62 -10.47
N GLU A 401 21.92 -8.53 -11.11
CA GLU A 401 22.71 -7.29 -11.13
C GLU A 401 22.53 -6.50 -9.81
N SER A 402 23.28 -5.41 -9.66
CA SER A 402 23.17 -4.55 -8.49
C SER A 402 21.80 -3.91 -8.35
N TYR A 403 21.29 -3.78 -7.13
CA TYR A 403 20.04 -3.10 -6.84
C TYR A 403 20.00 -1.68 -7.43
N LEU A 404 21.12 -0.97 -7.43
CA LEU A 404 21.23 0.37 -7.99
C LEU A 404 20.98 0.40 -9.51
N SER A 405 21.37 -0.67 -10.23
CA SER A 405 21.11 -0.81 -11.67
C SER A 405 19.61 -0.91 -11.98
N PHE A 406 18.90 -1.72 -11.21
CA PHE A 406 17.45 -1.82 -11.26
C PHE A 406 16.79 -0.49 -10.89
N PHE A 407 17.19 0.11 -9.75
CA PHE A 407 16.63 1.34 -9.25
C PHE A 407 16.75 2.51 -10.25
N LYS A 408 17.90 2.67 -10.92
CA LYS A 408 18.08 3.69 -11.97
C LYS A 408 17.04 3.56 -13.09
N THR A 409 16.64 2.35 -13.46
CA THR A 409 15.63 2.12 -14.49
C THR A 409 14.22 2.40 -13.96
N LEU A 410 13.98 2.15 -12.68
CA LEU A 410 12.71 2.42 -12.00
C LEU A 410 12.46 3.91 -11.76
N VAL A 411 13.51 4.72 -11.62
CA VAL A 411 13.40 6.18 -11.33
C VAL A 411 12.49 6.90 -12.31
N LEU A 412 12.53 6.56 -13.60
CA LEU A 412 11.73 7.27 -14.60
C LEU A 412 10.21 7.08 -14.40
N PRO A 413 9.66 5.86 -14.23
CA PRO A 413 8.27 5.69 -13.83
C PRO A 413 7.91 6.37 -12.49
N MET A 414 8.82 6.33 -11.51
CA MET A 414 8.60 6.99 -10.21
C MET A 414 8.47 8.50 -10.35
N LEU A 415 9.38 9.13 -11.09
CA LEU A 415 9.33 10.59 -11.35
C LEU A 415 8.08 10.98 -12.13
N PHE A 416 7.65 10.14 -13.07
CA PHE A 416 6.41 10.36 -13.81
C PHE A 416 5.19 10.39 -12.89
N LEU A 417 5.05 9.39 -12.00
CA LEU A 417 3.96 9.37 -11.03
C LEU A 417 4.07 10.51 -10.01
N GLY A 418 5.27 10.82 -9.52
CA GLY A 418 5.50 11.95 -8.61
C GLY A 418 5.13 13.30 -9.24
N ALA A 419 5.50 13.52 -10.51
CA ALA A 419 5.11 14.72 -11.25
C ALA A 419 3.59 14.84 -11.45
N MET A 420 2.92 13.71 -11.74
CA MET A 420 1.45 13.68 -11.81
C MET A 420 0.80 14.03 -10.46
N ALA A 421 1.31 13.48 -9.36
CA ALA A 421 0.80 13.78 -8.04
C ALA A 421 0.99 15.26 -7.67
N VAL A 422 2.13 15.87 -7.99
CA VAL A 422 2.33 17.31 -7.81
C VAL A 422 1.40 18.12 -8.71
N ALA A 423 1.21 17.70 -9.96
CA ALA A 423 0.22 18.35 -10.84
C ALA A 423 -1.19 18.30 -10.26
N MET A 424 -1.58 17.19 -9.62
CA MET A 424 -2.85 17.09 -8.89
C MET A 424 -2.92 18.09 -7.74
N MET A 425 -1.86 18.25 -6.95
CA MET A 425 -1.82 19.24 -5.87
C MET A 425 -1.98 20.67 -6.41
N ILE A 426 -1.30 21.02 -7.52
CA ILE A 426 -1.40 22.35 -8.15
C ILE A 426 -2.82 22.59 -8.73
N LEU A 427 -3.41 21.55 -9.28
CA LEU A 427 -4.74 21.60 -9.92
C LEU A 427 -5.88 21.20 -8.99
N HIS A 428 -5.66 21.17 -7.67
CA HIS A 428 -6.59 20.63 -6.68
C HIS A 428 -8.04 21.11 -6.87
N SER A 429 -8.23 22.42 -7.06
CA SER A 429 -9.56 23.00 -7.22
C SER A 429 -10.29 22.58 -8.51
N LYS A 430 -9.49 22.29 -9.57
CA LYS A 430 -10.05 21.82 -10.86
C LYS A 430 -10.37 20.33 -10.86
N LEU A 431 -9.83 19.57 -9.94
CA LEU A 431 -10.04 18.13 -9.83
C LEU A 431 -11.16 17.75 -8.85
N ALA A 432 -11.73 18.73 -8.14
CA ALA A 432 -12.80 18.51 -7.17
C ALA A 432 -14.06 17.88 -7.78
N PHE A 433 -14.26 17.95 -9.09
CA PHE A 433 -15.39 17.29 -9.76
C PHE A 433 -15.28 15.76 -9.86
N LEU A 434 -14.14 15.18 -9.50
CA LEU A 434 -13.90 13.73 -9.56
C LEU A 434 -14.44 12.96 -8.36
N TYR A 435 -14.97 13.64 -7.35
CA TYR A 435 -15.51 13.00 -6.13
C TYR A 435 -16.81 13.67 -5.65
#